data_379b792b28253df9028f0ec0d8574d19
#
_entry.id   379b792b28253df9028f0ec0d8574d19
#
_cell.length_a   1.000
_cell.length_b   1.000
_cell.length_c   1.000
_cell.angle_alpha   90.00
_cell.angle_beta   90.00
_cell.angle_gamma   90.00
#
_symmetry.space_group_name_H-M   'P 1'
#
loop_
_entity.id
_entity.type
_entity.pdbx_description
1 polymer ?
#
loop_
_entity_poly.entity_id
_entity_poly.type
_entity_poly.pdbx_seq_one_letter_code
_entity_poly.pdbx_strand_id
1 'polypeptide(L)'
;MMNIEKLVLDLCAYDDEQEWFEFKENWFQPEVLGEYVSALSNAAAFHYKAQAYFVWGVNDETHEVVGTTFNQYGDYNKEPYQNFLARNLSPSINFSFEEAVIDDKRVVVLVIPAAEEIPTAFKEKRYIRIGSSKANLKDYPKREIQLFKILGGRVETIETLAAKYQELTFSKLFGYYGSKGIVLNEKTFEKNLGLRNKNGEYNLLAQLLSDNSHFPLRVSIFEGKTKGSNLFSVREFGNTCILYTLDEVLRYADVLNLIQTDESERVVERQEIPLFDNKAF
;
A
#
# COMPACT_ATOMS: atom_id res chain seq x y z
N MET A 1 10.22 24.32 -1.88
CA MET A 1 11.49 23.76 -2.42
C MET A 1 12.36 23.45 -1.22
N MET A 2 12.95 22.25 -1.13
CA MET A 2 13.80 21.82 -0.02
C MET A 2 15.10 22.63 -0.04
N ASN A 3 15.52 23.15 1.10
CA ASN A 3 16.81 23.85 1.20
C ASN A 3 17.90 22.78 1.42
N ILE A 4 18.68 22.46 0.36
CA ILE A 4 19.68 21.40 0.36
C ILE A 4 20.87 21.73 1.29
N GLU A 5 21.32 22.98 1.32
CA GLU A 5 22.37 23.42 2.23
C GLU A 5 21.99 23.15 3.70
N LYS A 6 20.81 23.62 4.10
CA LYS A 6 20.31 23.36 5.46
C LYS A 6 20.17 21.87 5.74
N LEU A 7 19.64 21.08 4.78
CA LEU A 7 19.52 19.64 4.94
C LEU A 7 20.87 19.00 5.23
N VAL A 8 21.92 19.30 4.43
CA VAL A 8 23.25 18.70 4.62
C VAL A 8 23.83 19.08 5.98
N LEU A 9 23.71 20.35 6.39
CA LEU A 9 24.17 20.78 7.70
C LEU A 9 23.42 20.11 8.85
N ASP A 10 22.10 19.92 8.71
CA ASP A 10 21.28 19.20 9.70
C ASP A 10 21.71 17.70 9.77
N LEU A 11 22.09 17.07 8.65
CA LEU A 11 22.60 15.70 8.63
C LEU A 11 24.01 15.60 9.26
N CYS A 12 24.90 16.57 8.99
CA CYS A 12 26.24 16.61 9.57
C CYS A 12 26.22 16.84 11.10
N ALA A 13 25.11 17.33 11.65
CA ALA A 13 24.96 17.56 13.10
C ALA A 13 24.67 16.27 13.89
N TYR A 14 24.47 15.12 13.23
CA TYR A 14 24.38 13.82 13.90
C TYR A 14 25.78 13.33 14.30
N ASP A 15 25.89 12.72 15.48
CA ASP A 15 27.15 12.15 15.96
C ASP A 15 27.64 10.99 15.08
N ASP A 16 26.68 10.18 14.55
CA ASP A 16 26.94 9.05 13.65
C ASP A 16 25.96 9.03 12.50
N GLU A 17 26.33 8.40 11.37
CA GLU A 17 25.41 8.09 10.28
C GLU A 17 24.23 7.26 10.79
N GLN A 18 23.05 7.68 10.42
CA GLN A 18 21.84 6.92 10.71
C GLN A 18 21.53 5.94 9.56
N GLU A 19 20.68 4.94 9.80
CA GLU A 19 20.31 3.94 8.78
C GLU A 19 19.64 4.55 7.52
N TRP A 20 19.22 5.82 7.57
CA TRP A 20 18.50 6.51 6.48
C TRP A 20 19.32 7.59 5.76
N PHE A 21 20.61 7.76 6.07
CA PHE A 21 21.51 8.55 5.25
C PHE A 21 22.92 7.98 5.23
N GLU A 22 23.70 8.36 4.21
CA GLU A 22 25.10 7.93 3.98
C GLU A 22 25.91 9.10 3.47
N PHE A 23 27.14 9.27 3.95
CA PHE A 23 28.10 10.24 3.50
C PHE A 23 29.22 9.58 2.68
N LYS A 24 29.68 10.27 1.65
CA LYS A 24 30.88 9.91 0.87
C LYS A 24 31.53 11.18 0.32
N GLU A 25 32.84 11.17 0.20
CA GLU A 25 33.56 12.28 -0.44
C GLU A 25 33.37 12.26 -1.97
N ASN A 26 34.08 11.32 -2.65
CA ASN A 26 34.12 11.21 -4.11
C ASN A 26 33.84 9.79 -4.62
N TRP A 27 33.32 8.91 -3.76
CA TRP A 27 33.08 7.52 -4.12
C TRP A 27 31.96 7.39 -5.15
N PHE A 28 32.15 6.51 -6.15
CA PHE A 28 31.13 6.18 -7.12
C PHE A 28 31.34 4.78 -7.71
N GLN A 29 30.38 3.89 -7.46
CA GLN A 29 30.26 2.57 -8.05
C GLN A 29 28.77 2.32 -8.34
N PRO A 30 28.28 2.45 -9.59
CA PRO A 30 26.87 2.44 -9.93
C PRO A 30 26.08 1.23 -9.42
N GLU A 31 26.65 0.02 -9.53
CA GLU A 31 26.06 -1.21 -9.01
C GLU A 31 25.82 -1.14 -7.50
N VAL A 32 26.86 -0.73 -6.77
CA VAL A 32 26.83 -0.64 -5.31
C VAL A 32 25.94 0.54 -4.87
N LEU A 33 25.89 1.63 -5.65
CA LEU A 33 24.97 2.73 -5.40
C LEU A 33 23.50 2.27 -5.51
N GLY A 34 23.17 1.43 -6.50
CA GLY A 34 21.81 0.85 -6.60
C GLY A 34 21.42 0.00 -5.39
N GLU A 35 22.37 -0.74 -4.82
CA GLU A 35 22.15 -1.47 -3.56
C GLU A 35 21.94 -0.51 -2.37
N TYR A 36 22.68 0.62 -2.31
CA TYR A 36 22.46 1.66 -1.31
C TYR A 36 21.09 2.33 -1.48
N VAL A 37 20.66 2.61 -2.71
CA VAL A 37 19.32 3.17 -2.95
C VAL A 37 18.24 2.24 -2.39
N SER A 38 18.32 0.93 -2.66
CA SER A 38 17.43 -0.05 -2.06
C SER A 38 17.51 -0.05 -0.52
N ALA A 39 18.72 -0.08 0.03
CA ALA A 39 18.92 -0.14 1.48
C ALA A 39 18.39 1.10 2.21
N LEU A 40 18.69 2.28 1.68
CA LEU A 40 18.29 3.56 2.25
C LEU A 40 16.77 3.79 2.13
N SER A 41 16.16 3.45 0.99
CA SER A 41 14.70 3.50 0.79
C SER A 41 13.96 2.64 1.83
N ASN A 42 14.42 1.41 2.03
CA ASN A 42 13.87 0.48 2.99
C ASN A 42 14.10 0.92 4.44
N ALA A 43 15.28 1.47 4.75
CA ALA A 43 15.60 1.98 6.07
C ALA A 43 14.78 3.24 6.40
N ALA A 44 14.58 4.15 5.43
CA ALA A 44 13.69 5.30 5.62
C ALA A 44 12.28 4.85 6.02
N ALA A 45 11.71 3.86 5.32
CA ALA A 45 10.41 3.30 5.68
C ALA A 45 10.41 2.66 7.07
N PHE A 46 11.46 1.91 7.40
CA PHE A 46 11.62 1.24 8.70
C PHE A 46 11.65 2.23 9.86
N HIS A 47 12.27 3.40 9.66
CA HIS A 47 12.38 4.48 10.65
C HIS A 47 11.30 5.57 10.51
N TYR A 48 10.23 5.32 9.73
CA TYR A 48 9.11 6.25 9.52
C TYR A 48 9.56 7.62 8.99
N LYS A 49 10.66 7.66 8.21
CA LYS A 49 11.11 8.84 7.48
C LYS A 49 10.44 8.87 6.11
N ALA A 50 10.15 10.07 5.60
CA ALA A 50 9.61 10.22 4.25
C ALA A 50 10.66 9.96 3.16
N GLN A 51 11.91 10.25 3.46
CA GLN A 51 13.04 10.21 2.53
C GLN A 51 14.32 9.75 3.23
N ALA A 52 15.23 9.20 2.43
CA ALA A 52 16.62 8.93 2.76
C ALA A 52 17.56 9.73 1.86
N TYR A 53 18.81 9.80 2.22
CA TYR A 53 19.79 10.64 1.54
C TYR A 53 21.11 9.91 1.35
N PHE A 54 21.71 10.08 0.16
CA PHE A 54 23.12 9.72 -0.08
C PHE A 54 23.84 11.00 -0.49
N VAL A 55 24.83 11.40 0.27
CA VAL A 55 25.47 12.72 0.14
C VAL A 55 26.92 12.57 -0.26
N TRP A 56 27.31 13.19 -1.36
CA TRP A 56 28.70 13.34 -1.76
C TRP A 56 29.25 14.71 -1.37
N GLY A 57 30.51 14.75 -0.95
CA GLY A 57 31.21 15.95 -0.52
C GLY A 57 31.25 16.14 0.99
N VAL A 58 30.88 15.13 1.74
CA VAL A 58 31.00 15.06 3.20
C VAL A 58 31.89 13.87 3.56
N ASN A 59 32.83 14.07 4.49
CA ASN A 59 33.68 13.01 5.03
C ASN A 59 32.85 12.13 5.97
N ASP A 60 32.91 10.81 5.78
CA ASP A 60 32.08 9.84 6.50
C ASP A 60 32.49 9.55 7.95
N GLU A 61 33.72 9.98 8.34
CA GLU A 61 34.19 9.84 9.71
C GLU A 61 34.01 11.13 10.53
N THR A 62 34.33 12.30 9.91
CA THR A 62 34.33 13.58 10.64
C THR A 62 33.07 14.39 10.46
N HIS A 63 32.21 14.01 9.49
CA HIS A 63 31.04 14.73 9.03
C HIS A 63 31.33 16.17 8.54
N GLU A 64 32.59 16.48 8.24
CA GLU A 64 32.99 17.75 7.67
C GLU A 64 32.63 17.84 6.19
N VAL A 65 32.14 18.99 5.75
CA VAL A 65 31.95 19.26 4.33
C VAL A 65 33.32 19.46 3.69
N VAL A 66 33.72 18.57 2.79
CA VAL A 66 35.03 18.60 2.09
C VAL A 66 34.88 18.94 0.60
N GLY A 67 33.66 18.84 0.07
CA GLY A 67 33.36 19.07 -1.35
C GLY A 67 33.55 17.83 -2.21
N THR A 68 32.90 17.82 -3.41
CA THR A 68 32.94 16.67 -4.31
C THR A 68 33.15 17.05 -5.76
N THR A 69 33.86 16.19 -6.49
CA THR A 69 33.96 16.18 -7.96
C THR A 69 32.98 15.22 -8.62
N PHE A 70 32.15 14.52 -7.84
CA PHE A 70 31.17 13.58 -8.35
C PHE A 70 30.26 14.25 -9.39
N ASN A 71 30.09 13.60 -10.54
CA ASN A 71 29.21 14.10 -11.62
C ASN A 71 27.95 13.23 -11.72
N GLN A 72 26.82 13.78 -11.27
CA GLN A 72 25.51 13.10 -11.31
C GLN A 72 24.95 12.89 -12.73
N TYR A 73 25.56 13.46 -13.74
CA TYR A 73 25.16 13.33 -15.16
C TYR A 73 26.07 12.39 -15.96
N GLY A 74 26.91 11.61 -15.27
CA GLY A 74 27.82 10.69 -15.94
C GLY A 74 27.14 9.47 -16.55
N ASP A 75 27.90 8.74 -17.37
CA ASP A 75 27.44 7.51 -18.02
C ASP A 75 28.01 6.26 -17.33
N TYR A 76 27.22 5.18 -17.38
CA TYR A 76 27.64 3.84 -17.02
C TYR A 76 27.19 2.85 -18.09
N ASN A 77 28.11 2.05 -18.64
CA ASN A 77 27.80 1.09 -19.72
C ASN A 77 27.10 1.71 -20.93
N LYS A 78 27.49 2.93 -21.35
CA LYS A 78 26.94 3.68 -22.50
C LYS A 78 25.50 4.18 -22.30
N GLU A 79 25.01 4.27 -21.09
CA GLU A 79 23.75 4.91 -20.75
C GLU A 79 23.96 5.86 -19.54
N PRO A 80 23.14 6.94 -19.39
CA PRO A 80 23.15 7.71 -18.17
C PRO A 80 22.91 6.81 -16.96
N TYR A 81 23.78 6.87 -15.95
CA TYR A 81 23.65 5.95 -14.82
C TYR A 81 22.36 6.15 -14.01
N GLN A 82 21.72 7.32 -14.10
CA GLN A 82 20.39 7.52 -13.55
C GLN A 82 19.36 6.57 -14.20
N ASN A 83 19.44 6.36 -15.51
CA ASN A 83 18.60 5.40 -16.23
C ASN A 83 18.93 3.96 -15.83
N PHE A 84 20.23 3.66 -15.67
CA PHE A 84 20.68 2.37 -15.16
C PHE A 84 20.09 2.08 -13.79
N LEU A 85 20.14 3.03 -12.85
CA LEU A 85 19.55 2.89 -11.52
C LEU A 85 18.03 2.69 -11.60
N ALA A 86 17.31 3.59 -12.29
CA ALA A 86 15.86 3.54 -12.40
C ALA A 86 15.34 2.22 -12.99
N ARG A 87 16.03 1.70 -14.01
CA ARG A 87 15.65 0.43 -14.66
C ARG A 87 15.84 -0.80 -13.78
N ASN A 88 16.81 -0.77 -12.85
CA ASN A 88 17.16 -1.90 -11.99
C ASN A 88 16.53 -1.81 -10.59
N LEU A 89 15.75 -0.76 -10.30
CA LEU A 89 14.98 -0.61 -9.06
C LEU A 89 13.56 -1.13 -9.24
N SER A 90 13.06 -1.87 -8.27
CA SER A 90 11.70 -2.41 -8.23
C SER A 90 11.15 -2.33 -6.79
N PRO A 91 9.93 -1.76 -6.56
CA PRO A 91 9.16 -0.99 -7.55
C PRO A 91 9.94 0.22 -8.07
N SER A 92 9.46 0.82 -9.16
CA SER A 92 10.02 2.08 -9.63
C SER A 92 9.85 3.16 -8.58
N ILE A 93 10.92 3.88 -8.24
CA ILE A 93 10.93 4.98 -7.27
C ILE A 93 11.43 6.26 -7.92
N ASN A 94 10.87 7.40 -7.51
CA ASN A 94 11.24 8.71 -8.02
C ASN A 94 12.34 9.33 -7.15
N PHE A 95 13.60 8.94 -7.38
CA PHE A 95 14.74 9.59 -6.76
C PHE A 95 15.15 10.83 -7.57
N SER A 96 15.80 11.79 -6.92
CA SER A 96 16.37 12.97 -7.58
C SER A 96 17.77 13.28 -7.08
N PHE A 97 18.57 13.90 -7.95
CA PHE A 97 19.87 14.47 -7.56
C PHE A 97 19.71 15.98 -7.41
N GLU A 98 20.11 16.46 -6.26
CA GLU A 98 20.15 17.86 -5.91
C GLU A 98 21.58 18.28 -5.61
N GLU A 99 21.93 19.54 -5.81
CA GLU A 99 23.25 20.04 -5.47
C GLU A 99 23.19 21.40 -4.76
N ALA A 100 24.19 21.66 -3.92
CA ALA A 100 24.39 22.92 -3.25
C ALA A 100 25.87 23.25 -3.14
N VAL A 101 26.17 24.47 -2.76
CA VAL A 101 27.52 24.92 -2.41
C VAL A 101 27.48 25.40 -0.96
N ILE A 102 28.33 24.80 -0.11
CA ILE A 102 28.46 25.12 1.31
C ILE A 102 29.93 25.50 1.56
N ASP A 103 30.17 26.72 2.03
CA ASP A 103 31.52 27.27 2.25
C ASP A 103 32.45 27.07 1.03
N ASP A 104 31.98 27.46 -0.16
CA ASP A 104 32.66 27.32 -1.46
C ASP A 104 32.93 25.85 -1.88
N LYS A 105 32.37 24.88 -1.21
CA LYS A 105 32.51 23.46 -1.49
C LYS A 105 31.22 22.89 -2.08
N ARG A 106 31.31 22.27 -3.24
CA ARG A 106 30.16 21.64 -3.91
C ARG A 106 29.78 20.35 -3.20
N VAL A 107 28.50 20.14 -2.93
CA VAL A 107 27.92 18.91 -2.42
C VAL A 107 26.81 18.42 -3.36
N VAL A 108 26.65 17.12 -3.48
CA VAL A 108 25.57 16.48 -4.26
C VAL A 108 24.79 15.55 -3.33
N VAL A 109 23.48 15.63 -3.39
CA VAL A 109 22.57 14.82 -2.58
C VAL A 109 21.66 14.03 -3.50
N LEU A 110 21.68 12.71 -3.37
CA LEU A 110 20.67 11.83 -3.92
C LEU A 110 19.54 11.71 -2.90
N VAL A 111 18.39 12.25 -3.25
CA VAL A 111 17.16 12.19 -2.45
C VAL A 111 16.39 10.92 -2.85
N ILE A 112 16.16 10.04 -1.90
CA ILE A 112 15.59 8.72 -2.12
C ILE A 112 14.28 8.62 -1.33
N PRO A 113 13.13 8.43 -1.98
CA PRO A 113 11.86 8.24 -1.25
C PRO A 113 11.90 6.95 -0.43
N ALA A 114 11.21 6.96 0.70
CA ALA A 114 11.00 5.74 1.48
C ALA A 114 10.21 4.71 0.67
N ALA A 115 10.45 3.42 0.91
CA ALA A 115 9.60 2.37 0.39
C ALA A 115 8.15 2.55 0.87
N GLU A 116 7.15 2.28 0.03
CA GLU A 116 5.74 2.57 0.33
C GLU A 116 4.92 1.29 0.54
N GLU A 117 4.72 0.48 -0.47
CA GLU A 117 3.85 -0.71 -0.42
C GLU A 117 4.64 -2.01 -0.21
N ILE A 118 5.77 -2.10 -0.87
CA ILE A 118 6.68 -3.25 -0.79
C ILE A 118 8.13 -2.76 -0.66
N PRO A 119 9.03 -3.54 -0.06
CA PRO A 119 10.43 -3.16 0.04
C PRO A 119 11.06 -2.94 -1.33
N THR A 120 11.79 -1.83 -1.47
CA THR A 120 12.57 -1.52 -2.67
C THR A 120 13.65 -2.57 -2.88
N ALA A 121 13.79 -3.06 -4.10
CA ALA A 121 14.82 -3.99 -4.53
C ALA A 121 15.71 -3.36 -5.62
N PHE A 122 16.98 -3.74 -5.67
CA PHE A 122 17.89 -3.49 -6.78
C PHE A 122 18.32 -4.82 -7.38
N LYS A 123 18.11 -5.01 -8.69
CA LYS A 123 18.35 -6.28 -9.38
C LYS A 123 17.74 -7.48 -8.61
N GLU A 124 16.46 -7.36 -8.28
CA GLU A 124 15.66 -8.36 -7.56
C GLU A 124 16.08 -8.65 -6.11
N LYS A 125 17.15 -8.05 -5.61
CA LYS A 125 17.61 -8.19 -4.22
C LYS A 125 17.19 -6.99 -3.40
N ARG A 126 16.64 -7.26 -2.22
CA ARG A 126 16.26 -6.23 -1.24
C ARG A 126 17.41 -6.02 -0.27
N TYR A 127 17.78 -4.77 -0.08
CA TYR A 127 18.81 -4.39 0.87
C TYR A 127 18.22 -3.55 2.00
N ILE A 128 18.90 -3.53 3.14
CA ILE A 128 18.58 -2.68 4.29
C ILE A 128 19.89 -2.21 4.94
N ARG A 129 19.80 -1.09 5.65
CA ARG A 129 20.91 -0.65 6.52
C ARG A 129 20.81 -1.32 7.88
N ILE A 130 21.94 -1.74 8.41
CA ILE A 130 22.13 -2.24 9.77
C ILE A 130 23.27 -1.41 10.38
N GLY A 131 22.93 -0.38 11.13
CA GLY A 131 23.89 0.65 11.50
C GLY A 131 24.44 1.34 10.24
N SER A 132 25.76 1.50 10.14
CA SER A 132 26.44 2.06 8.97
C SER A 132 26.62 1.07 7.80
N SER A 133 26.23 -0.20 7.95
CA SER A 133 26.46 -1.22 6.94
C SER A 133 25.23 -1.54 6.11
N LYS A 134 25.44 -1.69 4.79
CA LYS A 134 24.45 -2.21 3.87
C LYS A 134 24.43 -3.74 3.93
N ALA A 135 23.25 -4.36 4.06
CA ALA A 135 23.07 -5.80 4.17
C ALA A 135 21.91 -6.30 3.28
N ASN A 136 21.97 -7.57 2.88
CA ASN A 136 20.84 -8.19 2.20
C ASN A 136 19.71 -8.42 3.21
N LEU A 137 18.50 -7.91 2.91
CA LEU A 137 17.36 -7.95 3.83
C LEU A 137 16.96 -9.38 4.21
N LYS A 138 17.07 -10.34 3.29
CA LYS A 138 16.76 -11.75 3.53
C LYS A 138 17.62 -12.40 4.64
N ASP A 139 18.81 -11.85 4.90
CA ASP A 139 19.70 -12.36 5.95
C ASP A 139 19.25 -11.88 7.35
N TYR A 140 18.24 -10.99 7.38
CA TYR A 140 17.64 -10.41 8.58
C TYR A 140 16.12 -10.64 8.63
N PRO A 141 15.62 -11.90 8.76
CA PRO A 141 14.22 -12.24 8.61
C PRO A 141 13.27 -11.47 9.57
N LYS A 142 13.74 -11.15 10.78
CA LYS A 142 12.94 -10.36 11.72
C LYS A 142 12.70 -8.93 11.23
N ARG A 143 13.73 -8.28 10.65
CA ARG A 143 13.61 -6.96 10.04
C ARG A 143 12.77 -7.01 8.77
N GLU A 144 12.92 -8.05 7.96
CA GLU A 144 12.11 -8.24 6.75
C GLU A 144 10.62 -8.33 7.10
N ILE A 145 10.23 -9.18 8.04
CA ILE A 145 8.84 -9.29 8.52
C ILE A 145 8.34 -7.96 9.08
N GLN A 146 9.16 -7.27 9.87
CA GLN A 146 8.78 -5.98 10.44
C GLN A 146 8.60 -4.91 9.36
N LEU A 147 9.49 -4.84 8.37
CA LEU A 147 9.37 -3.92 7.24
C LEU A 147 8.09 -4.18 6.45
N PHE A 148 7.78 -5.44 6.12
CA PHE A 148 6.52 -5.77 5.44
C PHE A 148 5.28 -5.40 6.27
N LYS A 149 5.32 -5.53 7.59
CA LYS A 149 4.23 -5.05 8.46
C LYS A 149 4.08 -3.53 8.43
N ILE A 150 5.19 -2.79 8.44
CA ILE A 150 5.19 -1.33 8.34
C ILE A 150 4.61 -0.89 7.00
N LEU A 151 5.04 -1.51 5.90
CA LEU A 151 4.59 -1.19 4.56
C LEU A 151 3.14 -1.65 4.34
N GLY A 152 2.78 -2.86 4.79
CA GLY A 152 1.40 -3.37 4.73
C GLY A 152 0.40 -2.52 5.52
N GLY A 153 0.84 -1.85 6.59
CA GLY A 153 0.03 -0.88 7.32
C GLY A 153 -0.20 0.45 6.57
N ARG A 154 0.48 0.65 5.43
CA ARG A 154 0.26 1.77 4.50
C ARG A 154 -0.65 1.40 3.32
N VAL A 155 -1.02 0.11 3.18
CA VAL A 155 -1.96 -0.32 2.14
C VAL A 155 -3.29 0.40 2.37
N GLU A 156 -3.78 1.00 1.32
CA GLU A 156 -5.12 1.60 1.30
C GLU A 156 -6.17 0.51 1.54
N THR A 157 -6.91 0.62 2.61
CA THR A 157 -8.01 -0.25 2.97
C THR A 157 -9.32 0.53 2.91
N ILE A 158 -10.45 -0.17 2.93
CA ILE A 158 -11.76 0.50 3.01
C ILE A 158 -11.91 1.39 4.25
N GLU A 159 -11.07 1.20 5.27
CA GLU A 159 -11.03 2.00 6.51
C GLU A 159 -10.11 3.22 6.38
N THR A 160 -9.11 3.19 5.49
CA THR A 160 -8.16 4.30 5.30
C THR A 160 -8.50 5.20 4.13
N LEU A 161 -9.14 4.67 3.09
CA LEU A 161 -9.62 5.43 1.92
C LEU A 161 -10.74 6.39 2.31
N ALA A 162 -10.62 7.66 1.96
CA ALA A 162 -11.70 8.63 2.12
C ALA A 162 -12.90 8.25 1.25
N ALA A 163 -14.11 8.34 1.80
CA ALA A 163 -15.34 8.19 1.06
C ALA A 163 -15.48 9.31 0.02
N LYS A 164 -16.04 8.98 -1.14
CA LYS A 164 -16.34 9.98 -2.18
C LYS A 164 -17.35 11.02 -1.70
N TYR A 165 -18.28 10.60 -0.84
CA TYR A 165 -19.34 11.43 -0.29
C TYR A 165 -19.11 11.58 1.21
N GLN A 166 -19.16 12.82 1.73
CA GLN A 166 -18.92 13.11 3.13
C GLN A 166 -20.19 13.45 3.93
N GLU A 167 -21.29 13.71 3.24
CA GLU A 167 -22.61 13.98 3.86
C GLU A 167 -23.38 12.64 3.98
N LEU A 168 -22.97 11.78 4.92
CA LEU A 168 -23.52 10.46 5.10
C LEU A 168 -24.54 10.43 6.26
N THR A 169 -25.61 9.64 6.08
CA THR A 169 -26.61 9.33 7.12
C THR A 169 -26.66 7.83 7.36
N PHE A 170 -27.10 7.39 8.55
CA PHE A 170 -26.96 6.01 9.01
C PHE A 170 -28.24 5.44 9.63
N SER A 171 -29.42 6.00 9.32
CA SER A 171 -30.71 5.57 9.89
C SER A 171 -30.97 4.08 9.64
N LYS A 172 -30.65 3.59 8.43
CA LYS A 172 -30.78 2.16 8.08
C LYS A 172 -29.81 1.28 8.87
N LEU A 173 -28.59 1.74 9.11
CA LEU A 173 -27.62 1.03 9.94
C LEU A 173 -28.17 0.81 11.35
N PHE A 174 -28.68 1.87 11.99
CA PHE A 174 -29.33 1.78 13.29
C PHE A 174 -30.51 0.82 13.28
N GLY A 175 -31.37 0.91 12.26
CA GLY A 175 -32.52 0.01 12.09
C GLY A 175 -32.10 -1.46 11.95
N TYR A 176 -31.04 -1.73 11.18
CA TYR A 176 -30.51 -3.08 10.99
C TYR A 176 -30.02 -3.68 12.31
N TYR A 177 -29.16 -2.98 13.04
CA TYR A 177 -28.66 -3.43 14.33
C TYR A 177 -29.80 -3.59 15.36
N GLY A 178 -30.75 -2.64 15.37
CA GLY A 178 -31.94 -2.72 16.22
C GLY A 178 -32.78 -3.97 15.95
N SER A 179 -32.95 -4.38 14.67
CA SER A 179 -33.65 -5.61 14.30
C SER A 179 -32.96 -6.89 14.79
N LYS A 180 -31.67 -6.82 15.07
CA LYS A 180 -30.86 -7.92 15.66
C LYS A 180 -30.74 -7.81 17.18
N GLY A 181 -31.46 -6.88 17.83
CA GLY A 181 -31.43 -6.67 19.29
C GLY A 181 -30.18 -5.92 19.78
N ILE A 182 -29.42 -5.29 18.88
CA ILE A 182 -28.21 -4.53 19.21
C ILE A 182 -28.53 -3.03 19.13
N VAL A 183 -28.27 -2.31 20.22
CA VAL A 183 -28.45 -0.85 20.29
C VAL A 183 -27.12 -0.16 20.03
N LEU A 184 -27.02 0.59 18.94
CA LEU A 184 -25.86 1.45 18.65
C LEU A 184 -26.02 2.76 19.44
N ASN A 185 -24.92 3.22 20.03
CA ASN A 185 -24.89 4.52 20.70
C ASN A 185 -24.57 5.62 19.66
N GLU A 186 -25.50 6.57 19.48
CA GLU A 186 -25.38 7.66 18.50
C GLU A 186 -24.12 8.51 18.64
N LYS A 187 -23.55 8.63 19.84
CA LYS A 187 -22.38 9.47 20.10
C LYS A 187 -21.04 8.74 19.83
N THR A 188 -21.07 7.40 19.80
CA THR A 188 -19.83 6.61 19.75
C THR A 188 -19.78 5.60 18.58
N PHE A 189 -20.87 5.39 17.84
CA PHE A 189 -20.94 4.37 16.80
C PHE A 189 -19.90 4.58 15.69
N GLU A 190 -19.64 5.82 15.26
CA GLU A 190 -18.64 6.13 14.25
C GLU A 190 -17.24 5.66 14.69
N LYS A 191 -16.88 5.94 15.94
CA LYS A 191 -15.62 5.52 16.52
C LYS A 191 -15.56 3.99 16.70
N ASN A 192 -16.64 3.40 17.21
CA ASN A 192 -16.71 1.97 17.50
C ASN A 192 -16.66 1.11 16.24
N LEU A 193 -17.20 1.61 15.14
CA LEU A 193 -17.20 0.94 13.83
C LEU A 193 -16.04 1.40 12.92
N GLY A 194 -15.19 2.32 13.38
CA GLY A 194 -14.04 2.78 12.60
C GLY A 194 -14.43 3.52 11.31
N LEU A 195 -15.49 4.34 11.33
CA LEU A 195 -16.07 4.95 10.13
C LEU A 195 -15.31 6.20 9.63
N ARG A 196 -14.28 6.65 10.36
CA ARG A 196 -13.45 7.80 9.97
C ARG A 196 -12.00 7.40 9.80
N ASN A 197 -11.36 7.96 8.78
CA ASN A 197 -9.94 7.81 8.55
C ASN A 197 -9.12 8.70 9.50
N LYS A 198 -7.78 8.67 9.38
CA LYS A 198 -6.86 9.46 10.21
C LYS A 198 -7.04 10.97 10.06
N ASN A 199 -7.61 11.43 8.95
CA ASN A 199 -7.88 12.85 8.68
C ASN A 199 -9.24 13.32 9.26
N GLY A 200 -10.00 12.40 9.89
CA GLY A 200 -11.34 12.68 10.40
C GLY A 200 -12.46 12.65 9.37
N GLU A 201 -12.14 12.30 8.10
CA GLU A 201 -13.11 12.14 7.02
C GLU A 201 -13.80 10.79 7.12
N TYR A 202 -15.08 10.70 6.68
CA TYR A 202 -15.72 9.40 6.48
C TYR A 202 -14.92 8.57 5.48
N ASN A 203 -14.70 7.31 5.81
CA ASN A 203 -13.99 6.38 4.98
C ASN A 203 -14.94 5.56 4.09
N LEU A 204 -14.38 4.71 3.23
CA LEU A 204 -15.16 3.90 2.29
C LEU A 204 -16.10 2.92 3.00
N LEU A 205 -15.70 2.40 4.19
CA LEU A 205 -16.57 1.56 5.03
C LEU A 205 -17.81 2.34 5.49
N ALA A 206 -17.66 3.60 5.89
CA ALA A 206 -18.79 4.47 6.26
C ALA A 206 -19.74 4.64 5.08
N GLN A 207 -19.22 4.86 3.87
CA GLN A 207 -20.05 4.99 2.67
C GLN A 207 -20.83 3.70 2.37
N LEU A 208 -20.23 2.53 2.49
CA LEU A 208 -20.88 1.24 2.31
C LEU A 208 -22.03 1.01 3.32
N LEU A 209 -21.86 1.50 4.55
CA LEU A 209 -22.84 1.36 5.63
C LEU A 209 -23.88 2.48 5.67
N SER A 210 -23.75 3.52 4.85
CA SER A 210 -24.65 4.67 4.83
C SER A 210 -26.02 4.36 4.19
N ASP A 211 -26.98 5.23 4.46
CA ASP A 211 -28.36 5.11 3.91
C ASP A 211 -28.39 5.17 2.38
N ASN A 212 -27.39 5.83 1.77
CA ASN A 212 -27.20 5.94 0.33
C ASN A 212 -25.73 5.68 -0.02
N SER A 213 -25.38 4.40 -0.16
CA SER A 213 -23.99 3.97 -0.36
C SER A 213 -23.45 4.30 -1.75
N HIS A 214 -24.30 4.44 -2.77
CA HIS A 214 -23.92 4.55 -4.19
C HIS A 214 -23.14 3.34 -4.72
N PHE A 215 -23.19 2.19 -4.04
CA PHE A 215 -22.60 0.94 -4.49
C PHE A 215 -23.69 -0.05 -4.89
N PRO A 216 -23.94 -0.22 -6.20
CA PRO A 216 -24.83 -1.27 -6.68
C PRO A 216 -24.14 -2.64 -6.62
N LEU A 217 -24.90 -3.66 -6.25
CA LEU A 217 -24.52 -5.06 -6.28
C LEU A 217 -25.31 -5.75 -7.39
N ARG A 218 -24.62 -6.41 -8.33
CA ARG A 218 -25.27 -7.06 -9.48
C ARG A 218 -25.17 -8.56 -9.36
N VAL A 219 -26.32 -9.23 -9.46
CA VAL A 219 -26.42 -10.67 -9.56
C VAL A 219 -26.68 -11.03 -11.02
N SER A 220 -25.77 -11.80 -11.62
CA SER A 220 -25.88 -12.26 -12.99
C SER A 220 -26.15 -13.77 -13.01
N ILE A 221 -27.16 -14.19 -13.79
CA ILE A 221 -27.53 -15.58 -13.98
C ILE A 221 -27.15 -16.00 -15.39
N PHE A 222 -26.48 -17.13 -15.54
CA PHE A 222 -26.08 -17.70 -16.82
C PHE A 222 -26.82 -19.00 -17.09
N GLU A 223 -27.10 -19.31 -18.37
CA GLU A 223 -27.82 -20.53 -18.80
C GLU A 223 -27.02 -21.82 -18.59
N GLY A 224 -25.72 -21.74 -18.33
CA GLY A 224 -24.85 -22.90 -18.17
C GLY A 224 -23.65 -22.65 -17.28
N LYS A 225 -22.82 -23.69 -17.08
CA LYS A 225 -21.69 -23.72 -16.14
C LYS A 225 -20.33 -23.37 -16.79
N THR A 226 -20.31 -23.01 -18.07
CA THR A 226 -19.06 -22.70 -18.81
C THR A 226 -18.86 -21.21 -18.99
N LYS A 227 -17.61 -20.79 -19.21
CA LYS A 227 -17.28 -19.35 -19.49
C LYS A 227 -17.97 -18.80 -20.76
N GLY A 228 -18.42 -19.65 -21.68
CA GLY A 228 -19.12 -19.27 -22.90
C GLY A 228 -20.64 -19.33 -22.78
N SER A 229 -21.20 -19.57 -21.60
CA SER A 229 -22.64 -19.64 -21.38
C SER A 229 -23.29 -18.27 -21.56
N ASN A 230 -24.48 -18.24 -22.16
CA ASN A 230 -25.23 -17.01 -22.38
C ASN A 230 -25.68 -16.41 -21.04
N LEU A 231 -25.72 -15.09 -20.98
CA LEU A 231 -26.28 -14.36 -19.84
C LEU A 231 -27.81 -14.44 -19.90
N PHE A 232 -28.42 -15.08 -18.91
CA PHE A 232 -29.87 -15.22 -18.83
C PHE A 232 -30.55 -13.98 -18.23
N SER A 233 -30.03 -13.49 -17.09
CA SER A 233 -30.56 -12.27 -16.48
C SER A 233 -29.50 -11.55 -15.63
N VAL A 234 -29.73 -10.24 -15.45
CA VAL A 234 -28.97 -9.41 -14.51
C VAL A 234 -29.97 -8.66 -13.65
N ARG A 235 -29.77 -8.71 -12.33
CA ARG A 235 -30.54 -7.93 -11.38
C ARG A 235 -29.60 -7.09 -10.53
N GLU A 236 -29.94 -5.81 -10.39
CA GLU A 236 -29.18 -4.86 -9.59
C GLU A 236 -29.89 -4.62 -8.25
N PHE A 237 -29.09 -4.64 -7.18
CA PHE A 237 -29.47 -4.36 -5.79
C PHE A 237 -28.58 -3.24 -5.26
N GLY A 238 -28.91 -2.63 -4.16
CA GLY A 238 -28.02 -1.72 -3.43
C GLY A 238 -28.39 -0.26 -3.56
N ASN A 239 -27.38 0.59 -3.66
CA ASN A 239 -27.48 2.04 -3.46
C ASN A 239 -28.00 2.40 -2.05
N THR A 240 -27.90 1.49 -1.10
CA THR A 240 -28.32 1.63 0.29
C THR A 240 -27.29 0.96 1.22
N CYS A 241 -27.52 0.98 2.52
CA CYS A 241 -26.66 0.28 3.48
C CYS A 241 -26.43 -1.17 3.03
N ILE A 242 -25.16 -1.55 2.89
CA ILE A 242 -24.74 -2.84 2.33
C ILE A 242 -25.34 -4.04 3.07
N LEU A 243 -25.63 -3.91 4.36
CA LEU A 243 -26.23 -4.99 5.17
C LEU A 243 -27.63 -5.36 4.66
N TYR A 244 -28.45 -4.37 4.30
CA TYR A 244 -29.77 -4.62 3.67
C TYR A 244 -29.62 -5.17 2.26
N THR A 245 -28.65 -4.65 1.50
CA THR A 245 -28.37 -5.14 0.15
C THR A 245 -28.00 -6.61 0.16
N LEU A 246 -27.16 -7.04 1.10
CA LEU A 246 -26.78 -8.44 1.26
C LEU A 246 -27.98 -9.32 1.64
N ASP A 247 -28.81 -8.88 2.58
CA ASP A 247 -30.03 -9.62 2.94
C ASP A 247 -31.02 -9.76 1.74
N GLU A 248 -31.10 -8.75 0.87
CA GLU A 248 -31.93 -8.81 -0.34
C GLU A 248 -31.35 -9.77 -1.38
N VAL A 249 -30.04 -9.75 -1.58
CA VAL A 249 -29.33 -10.67 -2.50
C VAL A 249 -29.47 -12.11 -2.03
N LEU A 250 -29.28 -12.37 -0.74
CA LEU A 250 -29.44 -13.72 -0.17
C LEU A 250 -30.87 -14.23 -0.34
N ARG A 251 -31.89 -13.42 -0.05
CA ARG A 251 -33.29 -13.81 -0.29
C ARG A 251 -33.57 -14.08 -1.76
N TYR A 252 -33.00 -13.29 -2.67
CA TYR A 252 -33.12 -13.53 -4.09
C TYR A 252 -32.43 -14.82 -4.52
N ALA A 253 -31.26 -15.12 -3.97
CA ALA A 253 -30.54 -16.35 -4.20
C ALA A 253 -31.35 -17.57 -3.72
N ASP A 254 -31.98 -17.50 -2.53
CA ASP A 254 -32.85 -18.56 -2.00
C ASP A 254 -34.03 -18.86 -2.92
N VAL A 255 -34.65 -17.82 -3.51
CA VAL A 255 -35.76 -18.00 -4.47
C VAL A 255 -35.28 -18.68 -5.75
N LEU A 256 -34.03 -18.43 -6.19
CA LEU A 256 -33.44 -19.06 -7.37
C LEU A 256 -32.93 -20.48 -7.10
N ASN A 257 -32.70 -20.83 -5.84
CA ASN A 257 -32.15 -22.13 -5.44
C ASN A 257 -33.26 -23.20 -5.53
N LEU A 258 -33.65 -23.52 -6.76
CA LEU A 258 -34.65 -24.54 -7.03
C LEU A 258 -34.12 -25.93 -6.68
N ILE A 259 -34.94 -26.70 -5.96
CA ILE A 259 -34.66 -28.10 -5.69
C ILE A 259 -34.98 -28.92 -6.94
N GLN A 260 -33.96 -29.58 -7.51
CA GLN A 260 -34.14 -30.55 -8.59
C GLN A 260 -34.36 -31.91 -8.01
N THR A 261 -35.38 -32.61 -8.54
CA THR A 261 -35.61 -34.03 -8.21
C THR A 261 -34.90 -34.89 -9.24
N ASP A 262 -33.95 -35.72 -8.83
CA ASP A 262 -33.33 -36.72 -9.71
C ASP A 262 -34.13 -38.01 -9.60
N GLU A 263 -34.78 -38.41 -10.69
CA GLU A 263 -35.56 -39.65 -10.81
C GLU A 263 -34.79 -40.69 -11.66
N SER A 264 -33.50 -40.53 -11.90
CA SER A 264 -32.75 -41.35 -12.85
C SER A 264 -32.44 -42.79 -12.37
N GLU A 265 -32.60 -43.10 -11.08
CA GLU A 265 -32.41 -44.44 -10.58
C GLU A 265 -33.74 -45.13 -10.17
N ARG A 266 -33.90 -46.41 -10.59
CA ARG A 266 -35.06 -47.25 -10.38
C ARG A 266 -35.39 -47.63 -8.91
N VAL A 267 -34.67 -47.15 -7.94
CA VAL A 267 -34.89 -47.31 -6.51
C VAL A 267 -35.31 -46.02 -5.89
N VAL A 268 -36.49 -45.99 -5.34
CA VAL A 268 -37.25 -44.86 -4.83
C VAL A 268 -36.58 -44.18 -3.63
N GLU A 269 -35.53 -43.41 -3.87
CA GLU A 269 -35.10 -42.37 -2.97
C GLU A 269 -35.03 -41.06 -3.74
N ARG A 270 -36.02 -40.20 -3.48
CA ARG A 270 -36.10 -38.83 -3.97
C ARG A 270 -34.92 -38.05 -3.39
N GLN A 271 -33.88 -37.85 -4.16
CA GLN A 271 -32.77 -36.97 -3.77
C GLN A 271 -33.11 -35.52 -4.16
N GLU A 272 -33.23 -34.67 -3.17
CA GLU A 272 -33.38 -33.22 -3.35
C GLU A 272 -32.01 -32.56 -3.43
N ILE A 273 -31.58 -32.19 -4.63
CA ILE A 273 -30.28 -31.55 -4.87
C ILE A 273 -30.51 -30.05 -5.12
N PRO A 274 -30.04 -29.16 -4.23
CA PRO A 274 -30.13 -27.71 -4.47
C PRO A 274 -29.24 -27.32 -5.65
N LEU A 275 -29.64 -26.29 -6.42
CA LEU A 275 -28.86 -25.78 -7.54
C LEU A 275 -27.49 -25.24 -7.14
N PHE A 276 -27.38 -24.73 -5.94
CA PHE A 276 -26.10 -24.31 -5.34
C PHE A 276 -26.13 -24.49 -3.82
N ASP A 277 -24.95 -24.62 -3.22
CA ASP A 277 -24.80 -24.69 -1.76
C ASP A 277 -24.90 -23.27 -1.17
N ASN A 278 -25.90 -23.03 -0.31
CA ASN A 278 -26.07 -21.74 0.39
C ASN A 278 -24.85 -21.35 1.25
N LYS A 279 -23.97 -22.30 1.59
CA LYS A 279 -22.71 -22.01 2.28
C LYS A 279 -21.63 -21.44 1.37
N ALA A 280 -21.83 -21.54 0.05
CA ALA A 280 -20.91 -20.98 -0.95
C ALA A 280 -21.21 -19.51 -1.27
N PHE A 281 -22.30 -18.96 -0.76
CA PHE A 281 -22.72 -17.59 -0.84
C PHE A 281 -22.32 -16.85 0.45
#